data_1dc254f345680901f353fb815adcc7c3
#
_entry.id   1dc254f345680901f353fb815adcc7c3
#
_cell.length_a   1.000
_cell.length_b   1.000
_cell.length_c   1.000
_cell.angle_alpha   90.00
_cell.angle_beta   90.00
_cell.angle_gamma   90.00
#
_symmetry.space_group_name_H-M   'P 1'
#
loop_
_entity.id
_entity.type
_entity.pdbx_description
1 polymer ?
#
loop_
_entity_poly.entity_id
_entity_poly.type
_entity_poly.pdbx_seq_one_letter_code
_entity_poly.pdbx_strand_id
1 'polypeptide(L)'
;MQVKTYLISKAVSYHELILEDGYINKIYIIDNPDREIYAIPDACLDLQFVYEKGRFVPYVCGTHTEVSLAFIGGSKKIFGVKFEPGVVPDFMKSYAGELVCTRRNVSDMEALSNIAVQFGKDMSFEDMADIFTSHFIYADYFKERKNIIVQIAGIIHNKKGCVTISDIAVQTGYNQRYLDRVFKESLGVSMKKYAGIIRIQKAIYYLQNNLTYEIYERLGYYDQAHFIKDFKKNTSLTPNKFGKVNSLSLIHI
;
A
#
# COMPACT_ATOMS: atom_id res chain seq x y z
N MET A 1 -9.86 0.87 5.11
CA MET A 1 -8.98 0.56 6.28
C MET A 1 -7.72 1.40 6.15
N GLN A 2 -7.37 2.18 7.16
CA GLN A 2 -6.06 2.87 7.15
C GLN A 2 -4.93 1.85 7.15
N VAL A 3 -4.08 1.90 6.11
CA VAL A 3 -2.91 1.02 6.00
C VAL A 3 -1.64 1.78 6.38
N LYS A 4 -0.82 1.17 7.23
CA LYS A 4 0.50 1.70 7.55
C LYS A 4 1.47 1.31 6.44
N THR A 5 1.98 2.30 5.72
CA THR A 5 2.84 2.08 4.55
C THR A 5 4.32 2.18 4.89
N TYR A 6 4.68 3.15 5.72
CA TYR A 6 6.08 3.49 5.98
C TYR A 6 6.41 3.53 7.47
N LEU A 7 7.64 3.13 7.80
CA LEU A 7 8.32 3.48 9.05
C LEU A 7 9.15 4.73 8.76
N ILE A 8 8.67 5.88 9.23
CA ILE A 8 9.28 7.20 8.97
C ILE A 8 9.84 7.74 10.28
N SER A 9 11.06 8.29 10.24
CA SER A 9 11.63 8.98 11.38
C SER A 9 10.99 10.36 11.57
N LYS A 10 10.97 10.90 12.79
CA LYS A 10 10.46 12.25 13.08
C LYS A 10 11.13 13.38 12.30
N ALA A 11 12.28 13.13 11.69
CA ALA A 11 13.02 14.14 10.92
C ALA A 11 12.51 14.27 9.47
N VAL A 12 11.57 13.43 9.04
CA VAL A 12 11.01 13.46 7.69
C VAL A 12 9.62 14.07 7.75
N SER A 13 9.39 15.09 6.92
CA SER A 13 8.05 15.66 6.75
C SER A 13 7.18 14.71 5.96
N TYR A 14 6.03 14.36 6.53
CA TYR A 14 5.03 13.48 5.92
C TYR A 14 3.64 14.03 6.17
N HIS A 15 2.88 14.27 5.10
CA HIS A 15 1.47 14.64 5.15
C HIS A 15 0.66 13.66 4.33
N GLU A 16 -0.57 13.39 4.73
CA GLU A 16 -1.48 12.53 3.98
C GLU A 16 -2.92 13.04 4.03
N LEU A 17 -3.64 12.81 2.95
CA LEU A 17 -5.07 13.01 2.81
C LEU A 17 -5.72 11.65 2.53
N ILE A 18 -6.58 11.20 3.45
CA ILE A 18 -7.34 9.96 3.28
C ILE A 18 -8.53 10.22 2.36
N LEU A 19 -8.72 9.37 1.36
CA LEU A 19 -9.86 9.42 0.46
C LEU A 19 -10.77 8.20 0.72
N GLU A 20 -12.09 8.42 0.66
CA GLU A 20 -13.10 7.37 0.87
C GLU A 20 -13.90 7.14 -0.42
N ASP A 21 -13.23 7.11 -1.56
CA ASP A 21 -13.84 6.95 -2.88
C ASP A 21 -13.89 5.49 -3.37
N GLY A 22 -13.27 4.58 -2.64
CA GLY A 22 -13.21 3.15 -2.95
C GLY A 22 -12.15 2.76 -3.97
N TYR A 23 -11.35 3.71 -4.48
CA TYR A 23 -10.25 3.48 -5.43
C TYR A 23 -8.90 3.91 -4.88
N ILE A 24 -8.84 5.12 -4.35
CA ILE A 24 -7.65 5.70 -3.73
C ILE A 24 -7.80 5.62 -2.21
N ASN A 25 -6.85 4.99 -1.56
CA ASN A 25 -6.78 4.92 -0.10
C ASN A 25 -6.34 6.27 0.49
N LYS A 26 -5.29 6.83 -0.10
CA LYS A 26 -4.75 8.13 0.30
C LYS A 26 -3.87 8.76 -0.76
N ILE A 27 -3.77 10.08 -0.68
CA ILE A 27 -2.71 10.89 -1.29
C ILE A 27 -1.74 11.25 -0.17
N TYR A 28 -0.44 11.27 -0.44
CA TYR A 28 0.57 11.62 0.56
C TYR A 28 1.75 12.36 -0.06
N ILE A 29 2.47 13.09 0.79
CA ILE A 29 3.75 13.69 0.42
C ILE A 29 4.82 13.29 1.43
N ILE A 30 6.01 13.01 0.92
CA ILE A 30 7.24 12.84 1.70
C ILE A 30 8.17 13.93 1.25
N ASP A 31 8.53 14.84 2.15
CA ASP A 31 9.42 15.95 1.86
C ASP A 31 10.74 15.78 2.61
N ASN A 32 11.83 16.09 1.89
CA ASN A 32 13.20 16.08 2.40
C ASN A 32 13.59 14.79 3.14
N PRO A 33 13.49 13.62 2.52
CA PRO A 33 13.81 12.35 3.14
C PRO A 33 15.31 12.17 3.31
N ASP A 34 15.92 12.88 4.28
CA ASP A 34 17.36 12.81 4.60
C ASP A 34 17.79 11.46 5.19
N ARG A 35 16.84 10.56 5.45
CA ARG A 35 17.06 9.28 6.12
C ARG A 35 16.36 8.13 5.39
N GLU A 36 16.86 6.94 5.66
CA GLU A 36 16.23 5.70 5.19
C GLU A 36 14.78 5.61 5.68
N ILE A 37 13.86 5.44 4.73
CA ILE A 37 12.46 5.15 4.98
C ILE A 37 12.23 3.70 4.59
N TYR A 38 11.63 2.94 5.50
CA TYR A 38 11.29 1.55 5.25
C TYR A 38 9.82 1.43 4.87
N ALA A 39 9.54 0.81 3.73
CA ALA A 39 8.20 0.39 3.35
C ALA A 39 7.82 -0.88 4.11
N ILE A 40 6.59 -0.91 4.60
CA ILE A 40 5.98 -2.09 5.25
C ILE A 40 5.00 -2.71 4.26
N PRO A 41 4.88 -4.05 4.20
CA PRO A 41 3.85 -4.69 3.39
C PRO A 41 2.46 -4.15 3.70
N ASP A 42 1.76 -3.63 2.70
CA ASP A 42 0.44 -2.99 2.86
C ASP A 42 -0.61 -3.48 1.85
N ALA A 43 -0.19 -4.36 0.95
CA ALA A 43 -1.04 -4.93 -0.11
C ALA A 43 -1.60 -3.92 -1.11
N CYS A 44 -0.97 -2.75 -1.24
CA CYS A 44 -1.37 -1.67 -2.12
C CYS A 44 -0.40 -1.51 -3.29
N LEU A 45 -0.90 -0.92 -4.36
CA LEU A 45 -0.11 -0.35 -5.43
C LEU A 45 -0.01 1.16 -5.21
N ASP A 46 1.10 1.76 -5.64
CA ASP A 46 1.32 3.20 -5.56
C ASP A 46 1.60 3.80 -6.95
N LEU A 47 1.09 5.01 -7.18
CA LEU A 47 1.59 5.93 -8.18
C LEU A 47 2.39 7.01 -7.45
N GLN A 48 3.67 7.18 -7.79
CA GLN A 48 4.55 8.15 -7.15
C GLN A 48 5.10 9.13 -8.19
N PHE A 49 5.05 10.40 -7.86
CA PHE A 49 5.74 11.47 -8.60
C PHE A 49 6.96 11.86 -7.78
N VAL A 50 8.13 11.48 -8.27
CA VAL A 50 9.41 11.60 -7.56
C VAL A 50 10.18 12.78 -8.10
N TYR A 51 10.57 13.74 -7.25
CA TYR A 51 11.40 14.87 -7.67
C TYR A 51 12.84 14.45 -7.82
N GLU A 52 13.30 14.38 -9.07
CA GLU A 52 14.66 14.02 -9.42
C GLU A 52 15.15 14.83 -10.63
N LYS A 53 16.44 15.17 -10.64
CA LYS A 53 17.08 15.94 -11.73
C LYS A 53 16.31 17.20 -12.15
N GLY A 54 15.71 17.90 -11.16
CA GLY A 54 15.02 19.18 -11.38
C GLY A 54 13.56 19.10 -11.82
N ARG A 55 12.97 17.91 -11.90
CA ARG A 55 11.56 17.70 -12.31
C ARG A 55 10.92 16.54 -11.56
N PHE A 56 9.59 16.48 -11.57
CA PHE A 56 8.86 15.30 -11.12
C PHE A 56 8.78 14.24 -12.22
N VAL A 57 8.99 12.99 -11.84
CA VAL A 57 8.96 11.82 -12.72
C VAL A 57 7.96 10.82 -12.16
N PRO A 58 6.98 10.36 -12.95
CA PRO A 58 5.98 9.39 -12.49
C PRO A 58 6.54 7.96 -12.47
N TYR A 59 6.28 7.27 -11.36
CA TYR A 59 6.57 5.85 -11.16
C TYR A 59 5.35 5.12 -10.65
N VAL A 60 5.14 3.90 -11.10
CA VAL A 60 4.25 2.96 -10.43
C VAL A 60 5.08 2.01 -9.56
N CYS A 61 4.62 1.76 -8.36
CA CYS A 61 5.26 0.87 -7.39
C CYS A 61 4.33 -0.29 -7.09
N GLY A 62 4.88 -1.48 -7.11
CA GLY A 62 4.13 -2.70 -6.83
C GLY A 62 4.02 -2.98 -5.34
N THR A 63 3.27 -4.04 -5.03
CA THR A 63 3.04 -4.49 -3.66
C THR A 63 4.34 -4.89 -2.97
N HIS A 64 4.62 -4.30 -1.81
CA HIS A 64 5.68 -4.77 -0.93
C HIS A 64 5.23 -6.02 -0.19
N THR A 65 6.04 -7.07 -0.24
CA THR A 65 5.76 -8.35 0.44
C THR A 65 6.59 -8.59 1.68
N GLU A 66 7.60 -7.77 1.91
CA GLU A 66 8.47 -7.73 3.09
C GLU A 66 8.92 -6.30 3.33
N VAL A 67 9.45 -6.03 4.51
CA VAL A 67 10.04 -4.73 4.80
C VAL A 67 11.25 -4.51 3.91
N SER A 68 11.28 -3.40 3.22
CA SER A 68 12.38 -3.00 2.34
C SER A 68 12.61 -1.50 2.44
N LEU A 69 13.79 -1.04 2.00
CA LEU A 69 14.00 0.38 1.79
C LEU A 69 12.98 0.90 0.78
N ALA A 70 12.27 1.97 1.14
CA ALA A 70 11.41 2.64 0.19
C ALA A 70 12.27 3.24 -0.94
N PHE A 71 11.73 3.24 -2.17
CA PHE A 71 12.44 3.72 -3.36
C PHE A 71 12.62 5.25 -3.39
N ILE A 72 13.21 5.81 -2.33
CA ILE A 72 13.31 7.25 -2.11
C ILE A 72 14.70 7.78 -2.50
N GLY A 73 15.67 6.88 -2.68
CA GLY A 73 17.09 7.16 -2.82
C GLY A 73 17.46 8.44 -3.58
N GLY A 74 17.93 9.46 -2.85
CA GLY A 74 18.40 10.72 -3.42
C GLY A 74 17.33 11.72 -3.86
N SER A 75 16.05 11.39 -3.76
CA SER A 75 14.95 12.31 -4.06
C SER A 75 14.67 13.22 -2.88
N LYS A 76 14.35 14.49 -3.18
CA LYS A 76 14.07 15.51 -2.14
C LYS A 76 12.59 15.63 -1.81
N LYS A 77 11.71 15.14 -2.69
CA LYS A 77 10.26 15.25 -2.56
C LYS A 77 9.58 14.14 -3.33
N ILE A 78 8.57 13.52 -2.73
CA ILE A 78 7.73 12.48 -3.36
C ILE A 78 6.28 12.84 -3.08
N PHE A 79 5.49 13.00 -4.13
CA PHE A 79 4.05 13.01 -4.04
C PHE A 79 3.54 11.63 -4.45
N GLY A 80 2.76 10.98 -3.59
CA GLY A 80 2.31 9.61 -3.80
C GLY A 80 0.79 9.48 -3.74
N VAL A 81 0.27 8.56 -4.54
CA VAL A 81 -1.12 8.17 -4.57
C VAL A 81 -1.19 6.67 -4.33
N LYS A 82 -1.75 6.28 -3.21
CA LYS A 82 -1.91 4.89 -2.82
C LYS A 82 -3.30 4.41 -3.17
N PHE A 83 -3.38 3.33 -3.95
CA PHE A 83 -4.64 2.72 -4.30
C PHE A 83 -5.18 1.86 -3.15
N GLU A 84 -6.49 1.66 -3.10
CA GLU A 84 -7.09 0.74 -2.14
C GLU A 84 -6.53 -0.68 -2.33
N PRO A 85 -6.35 -1.45 -1.24
CA PRO A 85 -5.85 -2.81 -1.33
C PRO A 85 -6.69 -3.68 -2.27
N GLY A 86 -6.04 -4.27 -3.28
CA GLY A 86 -6.70 -5.06 -4.32
C GLY A 86 -7.20 -4.27 -5.53
N VAL A 87 -7.15 -2.95 -5.49
CA VAL A 87 -7.46 -2.09 -6.64
C VAL A 87 -6.25 -1.98 -7.55
N VAL A 88 -6.45 -2.30 -8.82
CA VAL A 88 -5.44 -2.19 -9.89
C VAL A 88 -5.98 -1.25 -10.96
N PRO A 89 -5.42 -0.06 -11.11
CA PRO A 89 -5.79 0.84 -12.20
C PRO A 89 -5.58 0.19 -13.57
N ASP A 90 -6.42 0.52 -14.55
CA ASP A 90 -6.39 -0.11 -15.88
C ASP A 90 -5.02 0.01 -16.56
N PHE A 91 -4.36 1.15 -16.39
CA PHE A 91 -3.02 1.38 -16.97
C PHE A 91 -1.90 0.52 -16.32
N MET A 92 -2.16 -0.07 -15.17
CA MET A 92 -1.20 -0.97 -14.49
C MET A 92 -1.49 -2.46 -14.76
N LYS A 93 -2.67 -2.83 -15.26
CA LYS A 93 -3.13 -4.23 -15.36
C LYS A 93 -2.16 -5.15 -16.10
N SER A 94 -1.48 -4.65 -17.12
CA SER A 94 -0.57 -5.46 -17.94
C SER A 94 0.75 -5.82 -17.27
N TYR A 95 1.13 -5.13 -16.20
CA TYR A 95 2.44 -5.31 -15.56
C TYR A 95 2.43 -5.24 -14.02
N ALA A 96 1.30 -4.92 -13.39
CA ALA A 96 1.23 -4.80 -11.93
C ALA A 96 1.69 -6.07 -11.20
N GLY A 97 1.38 -7.24 -11.75
CA GLY A 97 1.81 -8.53 -11.22
C GLY A 97 3.32 -8.76 -11.23
N GLU A 98 4.06 -8.02 -12.05
CA GLU A 98 5.54 -8.12 -12.17
C GLU A 98 6.26 -7.15 -11.22
N LEU A 99 5.54 -6.16 -10.65
CA LEU A 99 6.13 -5.09 -9.86
C LEU A 99 6.30 -5.40 -8.36
N VAL A 100 6.30 -6.67 -7.97
CA VAL A 100 6.49 -7.03 -6.54
C VAL A 100 7.82 -6.52 -6.03
N CYS A 101 7.77 -5.67 -4.99
CA CYS A 101 8.93 -5.00 -4.39
C CYS A 101 9.79 -4.21 -5.40
N THR A 102 9.22 -3.77 -6.51
CA THR A 102 9.90 -2.96 -7.53
C THR A 102 9.05 -1.78 -7.98
N ARG A 103 9.63 -0.89 -8.77
CA ARG A 103 8.93 0.22 -9.42
C ARG A 103 9.27 0.30 -10.91
N ARG A 104 8.35 0.90 -11.68
CA ARG A 104 8.52 1.17 -13.11
C ARG A 104 8.31 2.64 -13.39
N ASN A 105 9.20 3.25 -14.16
CA ASN A 105 9.00 4.58 -14.73
C ASN A 105 7.89 4.53 -15.77
N VAL A 106 6.96 5.46 -15.71
CA VAL A 106 5.80 5.56 -16.61
C VAL A 106 5.69 6.94 -17.26
N SER A 107 6.84 7.58 -17.51
CA SER A 107 6.91 8.87 -18.21
C SER A 107 6.49 8.77 -19.68
N ASP A 108 6.37 7.58 -20.23
CA ASP A 108 5.78 7.30 -21.53
C ASP A 108 4.25 7.46 -21.56
N MET A 109 3.62 7.54 -20.40
CA MET A 109 2.20 7.80 -20.26
C MET A 109 1.94 9.32 -20.26
N GLU A 110 1.43 9.84 -21.36
CA GLU A 110 1.21 11.27 -21.57
C GLU A 110 0.38 11.91 -20.44
N ALA A 111 -0.72 11.28 -20.03
CA ALA A 111 -1.59 11.82 -18.98
C ALA A 111 -0.85 11.99 -17.63
N LEU A 112 -0.02 11.02 -17.23
CA LEU A 112 0.75 11.10 -15.98
C LEU A 112 1.91 12.09 -16.10
N SER A 113 2.55 12.16 -17.27
CA SER A 113 3.57 13.16 -17.55
C SER A 113 3.01 14.59 -17.55
N ASN A 114 1.80 14.80 -18.06
CA ASN A 114 1.11 16.10 -18.01
C ASN A 114 0.77 16.55 -16.58
N ILE A 115 0.48 15.63 -15.67
CA ILE A 115 0.35 15.93 -14.24
C ILE A 115 1.74 16.28 -13.66
N ALA A 116 2.76 15.47 -13.94
CA ALA A 116 4.09 15.63 -13.41
C ALA A 116 4.73 16.99 -13.74
N VAL A 117 4.52 17.51 -14.96
CA VAL A 117 5.07 18.82 -15.39
C VAL A 117 4.42 20.01 -14.70
N GLN A 118 3.24 19.86 -14.13
CA GLN A 118 2.55 20.90 -13.37
C GLN A 118 3.05 20.98 -11.92
N PHE A 119 3.71 19.95 -11.42
CA PHE A 119 4.23 19.92 -10.05
C PHE A 119 5.51 20.75 -9.93
N GLY A 120 5.49 21.72 -9.01
CA GLY A 120 6.63 22.53 -8.62
C GLY A 120 7.33 21.99 -7.38
N LYS A 121 8.67 22.17 -7.29
CA LYS A 121 9.45 21.71 -6.12
C LYS A 121 8.93 22.32 -4.81
N ASP A 122 8.60 23.61 -4.83
CA ASP A 122 8.20 24.39 -3.65
C ASP A 122 6.67 24.51 -3.50
N MET A 123 5.92 23.74 -4.31
CA MET A 123 4.46 23.69 -4.26
C MET A 123 3.99 23.01 -2.97
N SER A 124 2.88 23.49 -2.40
CA SER A 124 2.24 22.91 -1.22
C SER A 124 1.68 21.52 -1.52
N PHE A 125 1.41 20.74 -0.47
CA PHE A 125 0.76 19.43 -0.61
C PHE A 125 -0.66 19.57 -1.16
N GLU A 126 -1.39 20.56 -0.65
CA GLU A 126 -2.77 20.86 -1.05
C GLU A 126 -2.85 21.20 -2.54
N ASP A 127 -1.99 22.10 -3.04
CA ASP A 127 -1.96 22.46 -4.46
C ASP A 127 -1.63 21.27 -5.36
N MET A 128 -0.68 20.41 -4.93
CA MET A 128 -0.36 19.20 -5.68
C MET A 128 -1.52 18.20 -5.68
N ALA A 129 -2.23 18.06 -4.56
CA ALA A 129 -3.40 17.20 -4.46
C ALA A 129 -4.56 17.71 -5.35
N ASP A 130 -4.78 19.01 -5.39
CA ASP A 130 -5.79 19.64 -6.25
C ASP A 130 -5.47 19.47 -7.74
N ILE A 131 -4.21 19.66 -8.13
CA ILE A 131 -3.77 19.37 -9.51
C ILE A 131 -4.00 17.89 -9.84
N PHE A 132 -3.57 16.98 -8.98
CA PHE A 132 -3.76 15.56 -9.21
C PHE A 132 -5.24 15.20 -9.37
N THR A 133 -6.08 15.59 -8.42
CA THR A 133 -7.51 15.24 -8.42
C THR A 133 -8.29 15.86 -9.58
N SER A 134 -7.89 17.05 -10.05
CA SER A 134 -8.51 17.70 -11.20
C SER A 134 -8.16 17.06 -12.54
N HIS A 135 -7.00 16.42 -12.65
CA HIS A 135 -6.51 15.81 -13.89
C HIS A 135 -6.64 14.29 -13.92
N PHE A 136 -6.74 13.64 -12.75
CA PHE A 136 -6.90 12.22 -12.65
C PHE A 136 -8.38 11.82 -12.77
N ILE A 137 -8.81 11.55 -14.01
CA ILE A 137 -10.19 11.18 -14.32
C ILE A 137 -10.40 9.70 -14.01
N TYR A 138 -11.09 9.41 -12.91
CA TYR A 138 -11.34 8.04 -12.44
C TYR A 138 -11.95 7.11 -13.51
N ALA A 139 -12.89 7.63 -14.31
CA ALA A 139 -13.55 6.83 -15.35
C ALA A 139 -12.60 6.30 -16.43
N ASP A 140 -11.46 6.96 -16.65
CA ASP A 140 -10.46 6.54 -17.63
C ASP A 140 -9.54 5.43 -17.07
N TYR A 141 -9.44 5.33 -15.75
CA TYR A 141 -8.50 4.43 -15.09
C TYR A 141 -9.15 3.25 -14.34
N PHE A 142 -10.48 3.24 -14.18
CA PHE A 142 -11.22 2.21 -13.46
C PHE A 142 -12.50 1.81 -14.20
N LYS A 143 -12.35 1.24 -15.40
CA LYS A 143 -13.49 0.87 -16.28
C LYS A 143 -14.32 -0.28 -15.72
N GLU A 144 -13.71 -1.20 -14.98
CA GLU A 144 -14.37 -2.39 -14.44
C GLU A 144 -14.53 -2.31 -12.92
N ARG A 145 -15.71 -1.89 -12.46
CA ARG A 145 -16.04 -1.88 -11.01
C ARG A 145 -16.23 -3.28 -10.41
N LYS A 146 -16.64 -4.27 -11.22
CA LYS A 146 -16.88 -5.67 -10.77
C LYS A 146 -15.74 -6.57 -11.21
N ASN A 147 -14.56 -6.37 -10.64
CA ASN A 147 -13.43 -7.24 -10.88
C ASN A 147 -13.38 -8.32 -9.79
N ILE A 148 -13.15 -9.58 -10.18
CA ILE A 148 -12.97 -10.70 -9.25
C ILE A 148 -11.85 -10.44 -8.23
N ILE A 149 -10.82 -9.68 -8.61
CA ILE A 149 -9.71 -9.31 -7.70
C ILE A 149 -10.19 -8.43 -6.56
N VAL A 150 -11.01 -7.41 -6.86
CA VAL A 150 -11.61 -6.53 -5.84
C VAL A 150 -12.54 -7.32 -4.92
N GLN A 151 -13.32 -8.27 -5.47
CA GLN A 151 -14.18 -9.14 -4.67
C GLN A 151 -13.36 -10.02 -3.71
N ILE A 152 -12.32 -10.67 -4.19
CA ILE A 152 -11.39 -11.48 -3.36
C ILE A 152 -10.75 -10.62 -2.27
N ALA A 153 -10.20 -9.46 -2.65
CA ALA A 153 -9.59 -8.53 -1.72
C ALA A 153 -10.58 -8.09 -0.63
N GLY A 154 -11.81 -7.75 -1.01
CA GLY A 154 -12.89 -7.40 -0.09
C GLY A 154 -13.22 -8.52 0.91
N ILE A 155 -13.32 -9.78 0.45
CA ILE A 155 -13.53 -10.94 1.34
C ILE A 155 -12.37 -11.05 2.34
N ILE A 156 -11.12 -10.96 1.87
CA ILE A 156 -9.93 -11.06 2.74
C ILE A 156 -9.90 -9.91 3.76
N HIS A 157 -10.23 -8.69 3.34
CA HIS A 157 -10.30 -7.52 4.21
C HIS A 157 -11.37 -7.65 5.30
N ASN A 158 -12.59 -8.04 4.92
CA ASN A 158 -13.71 -8.21 5.85
C ASN A 158 -13.41 -9.28 6.90
N LYS A 159 -12.66 -10.30 6.54
CA LYS A 159 -12.19 -11.36 7.44
C LYS A 159 -10.82 -11.04 8.11
N LYS A 160 -10.32 -9.82 7.97
CA LYS A 160 -9.06 -9.35 8.59
C LYS A 160 -7.85 -10.25 8.25
N GLY A 161 -7.85 -10.84 7.04
CA GLY A 161 -6.86 -11.83 6.64
C GLY A 161 -7.05 -13.24 7.23
N CYS A 162 -8.09 -13.48 8.03
CA CYS A 162 -8.40 -14.76 8.68
C CYS A 162 -9.42 -15.54 7.85
N VAL A 163 -9.08 -15.91 6.63
CA VAL A 163 -9.94 -16.63 5.68
C VAL A 163 -9.12 -17.68 4.95
N THR A 164 -9.71 -18.83 4.67
CA THR A 164 -9.07 -19.86 3.85
C THR A 164 -9.36 -19.62 2.36
N ILE A 165 -8.47 -20.13 1.50
CA ILE A 165 -8.68 -20.06 0.05
C ILE A 165 -9.94 -20.85 -0.36
N SER A 166 -10.25 -21.94 0.38
CA SER A 166 -11.47 -22.71 0.19
C SER A 166 -12.73 -21.86 0.44
N ASP A 167 -12.74 -21.07 1.51
CA ASP A 167 -13.88 -20.20 1.83
C ASP A 167 -14.08 -19.12 0.76
N ILE A 168 -12.98 -18.57 0.22
CA ILE A 168 -13.05 -17.63 -0.89
C ILE A 168 -13.63 -18.28 -2.12
N ALA A 169 -13.21 -19.51 -2.45
CA ALA A 169 -13.71 -20.27 -3.58
C ALA A 169 -15.23 -20.54 -3.47
N VAL A 170 -15.69 -20.93 -2.28
CA VAL A 170 -17.13 -21.13 -2.02
C VAL A 170 -17.91 -19.83 -2.19
N GLN A 171 -17.42 -18.71 -1.64
CA GLN A 171 -18.13 -17.42 -1.69
C GLN A 171 -18.17 -16.82 -3.11
N THR A 172 -17.16 -17.08 -3.93
CA THR A 172 -17.06 -16.51 -5.28
C THR A 172 -17.66 -17.43 -6.37
N GLY A 173 -17.84 -18.72 -6.07
CA GLY A 173 -18.30 -19.73 -7.05
C GLY A 173 -17.22 -20.18 -8.03
N TYR A 174 -15.95 -19.78 -7.85
CA TYR A 174 -14.85 -20.18 -8.72
C TYR A 174 -13.94 -21.19 -8.04
N ASN A 175 -13.21 -22.00 -8.83
CA ASN A 175 -12.24 -22.93 -8.27
C ASN A 175 -10.97 -22.20 -7.75
N GLN A 176 -10.34 -22.78 -6.73
CA GLN A 176 -9.18 -22.19 -6.04
C GLN A 176 -8.00 -21.91 -6.98
N ARG A 177 -7.70 -22.81 -7.93
CA ARG A 177 -6.58 -22.65 -8.86
C ARG A 177 -6.78 -21.45 -9.79
N TYR A 178 -8.01 -21.27 -10.29
CA TYR A 178 -8.36 -20.12 -11.11
C TYR A 178 -8.18 -18.82 -10.31
N LEU A 179 -8.74 -18.74 -9.10
CA LEU A 179 -8.67 -17.57 -8.25
C LEU A 179 -7.22 -17.20 -7.92
N ASP A 180 -6.40 -18.17 -7.50
CA ASP A 180 -5.00 -17.90 -7.13
C ASP A 180 -4.17 -17.46 -8.35
N ARG A 181 -4.44 -18.04 -9.53
CA ARG A 181 -3.78 -17.65 -10.78
C ARG A 181 -4.11 -16.21 -11.15
N VAL A 182 -5.40 -15.84 -11.26
CA VAL A 182 -5.80 -14.50 -11.68
C VAL A 182 -5.40 -13.44 -10.66
N PHE A 183 -5.45 -13.76 -9.37
CA PHE A 183 -5.04 -12.88 -8.29
C PHE A 183 -3.53 -12.61 -8.33
N LYS A 184 -2.73 -13.66 -8.55
CA LYS A 184 -1.28 -13.56 -8.67
C LYS A 184 -0.86 -12.82 -9.94
N GLU A 185 -1.52 -13.06 -11.07
CA GLU A 185 -1.28 -12.32 -12.32
C GLU A 185 -1.56 -10.82 -12.16
N SER A 186 -2.59 -10.45 -11.38
CA SER A 186 -2.98 -9.05 -11.20
C SER A 186 -2.16 -8.29 -10.16
N LEU A 187 -1.76 -8.93 -9.06
CA LEU A 187 -1.12 -8.29 -7.90
C LEU A 187 0.30 -8.79 -7.61
N GLY A 188 0.79 -9.79 -8.36
CA GLY A 188 2.10 -10.41 -8.17
C GLY A 188 2.21 -11.31 -6.94
N VAL A 189 1.18 -11.38 -6.10
CA VAL A 189 1.19 -12.15 -4.84
C VAL A 189 0.05 -13.15 -4.80
N SER A 190 0.27 -14.30 -4.14
CA SER A 190 -0.81 -15.28 -3.90
C SER A 190 -1.84 -14.72 -2.92
N MET A 191 -3.09 -15.20 -3.00
CA MET A 191 -4.13 -14.85 -2.04
C MET A 191 -3.71 -15.12 -0.58
N LYS A 192 -2.97 -16.22 -0.34
CA LYS A 192 -2.43 -16.55 0.99
C LYS A 192 -1.44 -15.51 1.49
N LYS A 193 -0.51 -15.04 0.64
CA LYS A 193 0.46 -13.99 1.01
C LYS A 193 -0.26 -12.67 1.26
N TYR A 194 -1.20 -12.31 0.40
CA TYR A 194 -2.01 -11.11 0.55
C TYR A 194 -2.81 -11.13 1.87
N ALA A 195 -3.50 -12.24 2.18
CA ALA A 195 -4.21 -12.39 3.45
C ALA A 195 -3.27 -12.25 4.67
N GLY A 196 -2.05 -12.77 4.59
CA GLY A 196 -1.00 -12.56 5.60
C GLY A 196 -0.64 -11.09 5.77
N ILE A 197 -0.47 -10.34 4.69
CA ILE A 197 -0.19 -8.89 4.74
C ILE A 197 -1.34 -8.14 5.42
N ILE A 198 -2.59 -8.41 5.03
CA ILE A 198 -3.77 -7.77 5.64
C ILE A 198 -3.85 -8.09 7.14
N ARG A 199 -3.51 -9.32 7.55
CA ARG A 199 -3.46 -9.72 8.96
C ARG A 199 -2.43 -8.91 9.74
N ILE A 200 -1.24 -8.71 9.17
CA ILE A 200 -0.18 -7.89 9.77
C ILE A 200 -0.59 -6.41 9.85
N GLN A 201 -1.19 -5.85 8.81
CA GLN A 201 -1.73 -4.49 8.84
C GLN A 201 -2.78 -4.32 9.95
N LYS A 202 -3.62 -5.34 10.16
CA LYS A 202 -4.60 -5.31 11.26
C LYS A 202 -3.93 -5.43 12.63
N ALA A 203 -2.86 -6.21 12.74
CA ALA A 203 -2.04 -6.28 13.96
C ALA A 203 -1.41 -4.92 14.28
N ILE A 204 -0.86 -4.24 13.27
CA ILE A 204 -0.29 -2.90 13.41
C ILE A 204 -1.35 -1.92 13.92
N TYR A 205 -2.55 -1.92 13.32
CA TYR A 205 -3.66 -1.10 13.78
C TYR A 205 -4.02 -1.36 15.25
N TYR A 206 -4.08 -2.63 15.67
CA TYR A 206 -4.37 -2.95 17.07
C TYR A 206 -3.27 -2.46 18.02
N LEU A 207 -2.01 -2.62 17.66
CA LEU A 207 -0.88 -2.13 18.47
C LEU A 207 -0.89 -0.60 18.60
N GLN A 208 -1.18 0.12 17.51
CA GLN A 208 -1.25 1.58 17.50
C GLN A 208 -2.40 2.14 18.37
N ASN A 209 -3.50 1.41 18.48
CA ASN A 209 -4.66 1.82 19.26
C ASN A 209 -4.68 1.18 20.67
N ASN A 210 -3.55 0.65 21.15
CA ASN A 210 -3.43 -0.01 22.45
C ASN A 210 -4.41 -1.17 22.68
N LEU A 211 -4.91 -1.78 21.60
CA LEU A 211 -5.81 -2.93 21.63
C LEU A 211 -5.00 -4.24 21.66
N THR A 212 -4.07 -4.34 22.60
CA THR A 212 -3.04 -5.40 22.64
C THR A 212 -3.54 -6.72 23.23
N TYR A 213 -4.66 -6.71 23.92
CA TYR A 213 -5.21 -7.92 24.56
C TYR A 213 -5.62 -8.94 23.49
N GLU A 214 -5.07 -10.14 23.56
CA GLU A 214 -5.39 -11.29 22.69
C GLU A 214 -5.30 -11.02 21.18
N ILE A 215 -4.38 -10.15 20.75
CA ILE A 215 -4.21 -9.83 19.31
C ILE A 215 -4.05 -11.11 18.49
N TYR A 216 -3.24 -12.07 18.95
CA TYR A 216 -2.93 -13.28 18.22
C TYR A 216 -4.18 -14.16 18.02
N GLU A 217 -5.06 -14.27 19.01
CA GLU A 217 -6.33 -15.01 18.89
C GLU A 217 -7.29 -14.31 17.93
N ARG A 218 -7.47 -12.99 18.07
CA ARG A 218 -8.33 -12.18 17.20
C ARG A 218 -7.92 -12.22 15.74
N LEU A 219 -6.65 -12.52 15.48
CA LEU A 219 -6.08 -12.63 14.13
C LEU A 219 -5.86 -14.09 13.71
N GLY A 220 -6.43 -15.07 14.45
CA GLY A 220 -6.43 -16.48 14.08
C GLY A 220 -5.04 -17.11 14.08
N TYR A 221 -4.10 -16.63 14.90
CA TYR A 221 -2.84 -17.31 15.14
C TYR A 221 -3.03 -18.43 16.16
N TYR A 222 -2.30 -19.52 15.97
CA TYR A 222 -2.37 -20.68 16.88
C TYR A 222 -1.90 -20.31 18.29
N ASP A 223 -0.81 -19.55 18.38
CA ASP A 223 -0.26 -19.07 19.64
C ASP A 223 0.48 -17.73 19.45
N GLN A 224 0.90 -17.16 20.57
CA GLN A 224 1.63 -15.89 20.60
C GLN A 224 3.01 -15.99 19.91
N ALA A 225 3.70 -17.13 19.99
CA ALA A 225 5.02 -17.31 19.38
C ALA A 225 4.92 -17.28 17.84
N HIS A 226 3.89 -17.95 17.29
CA HIS A 226 3.58 -17.91 15.87
C HIS A 226 3.28 -16.47 15.39
N PHE A 227 2.46 -15.73 16.14
CA PHE A 227 2.19 -14.32 15.86
C PHE A 227 3.47 -13.48 15.85
N ILE A 228 4.30 -13.57 16.92
CA ILE A 228 5.54 -12.78 17.02
C ILE A 228 6.49 -13.09 15.85
N LYS A 229 6.62 -14.36 15.46
CA LYS A 229 7.46 -14.79 14.34
C LYS A 229 6.97 -14.21 13.01
N ASP A 230 5.67 -14.31 12.74
CA ASP A 230 5.07 -13.79 11.50
C ASP A 230 5.13 -12.25 11.45
N PHE A 231 4.81 -11.58 12.55
CA PHE A 231 4.91 -10.13 12.67
C PHE A 231 6.34 -9.63 12.42
N LYS A 232 7.34 -10.27 13.08
CA LYS A 232 8.75 -9.91 12.89
C LYS A 232 9.22 -10.15 11.45
N LYS A 233 8.76 -11.21 10.79
CA LYS A 233 9.08 -11.47 9.37
C LYS A 233 8.59 -10.35 8.45
N ASN A 234 7.41 -9.78 8.72
CA ASN A 234 6.79 -8.77 7.86
C ASN A 234 7.13 -7.32 8.25
N THR A 235 7.64 -7.07 9.47
CA THR A 235 7.92 -5.71 9.97
C THR A 235 9.38 -5.50 10.40
N SER A 236 10.20 -6.56 10.39
CA SER A 236 11.55 -6.63 10.95
C SER A 236 11.63 -6.35 12.46
N LEU A 237 10.51 -6.07 13.12
CA LEU A 237 10.41 -5.75 14.55
C LEU A 237 9.48 -6.74 15.26
N THR A 238 9.73 -7.00 16.54
CA THR A 238 8.72 -7.68 17.35
C THR A 238 7.55 -6.74 17.68
N PRO A 239 6.33 -7.25 17.94
CA PRO A 239 5.18 -6.41 18.30
C PRO A 239 5.47 -5.41 19.42
N ASN A 240 6.18 -5.85 20.45
CA ASN A 240 6.55 -5.01 21.59
C ASN A 240 7.54 -3.89 21.22
N LYS A 241 8.54 -4.19 20.37
CA LYS A 241 9.47 -3.17 19.85
C LYS A 241 8.74 -2.21 18.91
N PHE A 242 7.86 -2.72 18.06
CA PHE A 242 7.06 -1.92 17.14
C PHE A 242 6.17 -0.92 17.90
N GLY A 243 5.47 -1.36 18.94
CA GLY A 243 4.66 -0.48 19.79
C GLY A 243 5.48 0.64 20.45
N LYS A 244 6.70 0.33 20.94
CA LYS A 244 7.60 1.34 21.54
C LYS A 244 8.16 2.34 20.52
N VAL A 245 8.54 1.90 19.34
CA VAL A 245 8.99 2.79 18.25
C VAL A 245 7.86 3.74 17.83
N ASN A 246 6.65 3.23 17.76
CA ASN A 246 5.49 4.04 17.41
C ASN A 246 5.09 5.06 18.49
N SER A 247 5.32 4.79 19.77
CA SER A 247 5.13 5.79 20.84
C SER A 247 6.17 6.92 20.82
N LEU A 248 7.32 6.69 20.16
CA LEU A 248 8.43 7.64 20.05
C LEU A 248 8.53 8.35 18.68
N SER A 249 7.89 7.82 17.65
CA SER A 249 8.13 8.22 16.25
C SER A 249 6.89 8.35 15.38
N LEU A 250 5.69 8.24 15.93
CA LEU A 250 4.48 8.51 15.16
C LEU A 250 4.28 10.02 15.06
N ILE A 251 4.40 10.51 13.85
CA ILE A 251 3.68 11.69 13.45
C ILE A 251 2.20 11.25 13.45
N HIS A 252 1.51 11.59 14.53
CA HIS A 252 0.07 11.70 14.48
C HIS A 252 -0.22 12.96 13.68
N ILE A 253 -0.78 12.77 12.51
CA ILE A 253 -1.54 13.80 11.83
C ILE A 253 -2.98 13.58 12.21
#